data_570cb38e797f1af4db3005138f6dc0df
#
_entry.id   570cb38e797f1af4db3005138f6dc0df
#
_cell.length_a   1.000
_cell.length_b   1.000
_cell.length_c   1.000
_cell.angle_alpha   90.00
_cell.angle_beta   90.00
_cell.angle_gamma   90.00
#
_symmetry.space_group_name_H-M   'P 1'
#
loop_
_entity.id
_entity.type
_entity.pdbx_description
1 polymer ?
#
loop_
_entity_poly.entity_id
_entity_poly.type
_entity_poly.pdbx_seq_one_letter_code
_entity_poly.pdbx_strand_id
1 'polypeptide(L)'
;MLKYKGYTGHVEFDDESGIFHGEVLDLRDVITFQGRSVEEIEQAFRDSIDDYLDFCQARGEEPDKPFSGRLMLRLPPHLHRVTYVRARREGKSLNQWIAEKLEQASQPDAAAAANRVY
;
A
#
# COMPACT_ATOMS: atom_id res chain seq x y z
N MET A 1 0.62 -7.49 -9.80
CA MET A 1 -0.36 -6.54 -9.25
C MET A 1 -0.87 -5.62 -10.35
N LEU A 2 -2.13 -5.27 -10.30
CA LEU A 2 -2.73 -4.33 -11.24
C LEU A 2 -2.45 -2.89 -10.81
N LYS A 3 -2.25 -2.00 -11.79
CA LYS A 3 -2.02 -0.58 -11.53
C LYS A 3 -2.84 0.28 -12.47
N TYR A 4 -3.47 1.32 -11.92
CA TYR A 4 -4.28 2.26 -12.70
C TYR A 4 -4.40 3.57 -11.95
N LYS A 5 -4.07 4.67 -12.59
CA LYS A 5 -4.15 6.04 -12.03
C LYS A 5 -3.48 6.18 -10.67
N GLY A 6 -2.36 5.48 -10.46
CA GLY A 6 -1.61 5.47 -9.20
C GLY A 6 -2.13 4.50 -8.16
N TYR A 7 -3.26 3.86 -8.38
CA TYR A 7 -3.83 2.87 -7.47
C TYR A 7 -3.33 1.47 -7.81
N THR A 8 -3.21 0.62 -6.80
CA THR A 8 -2.73 -0.75 -6.94
C THR A 8 -3.82 -1.72 -6.51
N GLY A 9 -4.04 -2.74 -7.32
CA GLY A 9 -4.98 -3.81 -7.01
C GLY A 9 -4.25 -5.12 -6.76
N HIS A 10 -4.64 -5.81 -5.69
CA HIS A 10 -4.20 -7.16 -5.39
C HIS A 10 -5.29 -8.13 -5.81
N VAL A 11 -4.93 -9.20 -6.50
CA VAL A 11 -5.87 -10.17 -7.04
C VAL A 11 -5.49 -11.56 -6.58
N GLU A 12 -6.50 -12.33 -6.16
CA GLU A 12 -6.37 -13.74 -5.82
C GLU A 12 -7.37 -14.54 -6.63
N PHE A 13 -6.99 -15.75 -7.01
CA PHE A 13 -7.86 -16.66 -7.73
C PHE A 13 -8.52 -17.63 -6.75
N ASP A 14 -9.85 -17.72 -6.80
CA ASP A 14 -10.62 -18.72 -6.08
C ASP A 14 -10.92 -19.86 -7.04
N ASP A 15 -10.24 -20.99 -6.88
CA ASP A 15 -10.37 -22.14 -7.76
C ASP A 15 -11.71 -22.89 -7.57
N GLU A 16 -12.34 -22.78 -6.41
CA GLU A 16 -13.64 -23.39 -6.17
C GLU A 16 -14.75 -22.74 -7.01
N SER A 17 -14.75 -21.40 -7.04
CA SER A 17 -15.75 -20.66 -7.81
C SER A 17 -15.32 -20.31 -9.23
N GLY A 18 -14.03 -20.42 -9.54
CA GLY A 18 -13.48 -20.01 -10.82
C GLY A 18 -13.48 -18.52 -11.03
N ILE A 19 -13.40 -17.76 -9.94
CA ILE A 19 -13.49 -16.30 -9.94
C ILE A 19 -12.20 -15.71 -9.39
N PHE A 20 -11.74 -14.63 -10.01
CA PHE A 20 -10.71 -13.77 -9.44
C PHE A 20 -11.36 -12.74 -8.53
N HIS A 21 -10.81 -12.58 -7.34
CA HIS A 21 -11.20 -11.55 -6.38
C HIS A 21 -10.07 -10.56 -6.21
N GLY A 22 -10.39 -9.28 -6.25
CA GLY A 22 -9.41 -8.24 -6.08
C GLY A 22 -9.81 -7.21 -5.05
N GLU A 23 -8.82 -6.52 -4.54
CA GLU A 23 -8.98 -5.43 -3.58
C GLU A 23 -8.02 -4.31 -3.94
N VAL A 24 -8.50 -3.07 -3.86
CA VAL A 24 -7.66 -1.89 -4.03
C VAL A 24 -6.90 -1.64 -2.73
N LEU A 25 -5.58 -1.55 -2.83
CA LEU A 25 -4.72 -1.42 -1.67
C LEU A 25 -4.62 0.03 -1.18
N ASP A 26 -4.36 0.18 0.12
CA ASP A 26 -4.04 1.46 0.78
C ASP A 26 -5.12 2.54 0.69
N LEU A 27 -6.37 2.13 0.72
CA LEU A 27 -7.49 3.04 0.87
C LEU A 27 -8.16 2.81 2.23
N ARG A 28 -8.74 3.86 2.80
CA ARG A 28 -9.55 3.75 4.01
C ARG A 28 -10.83 2.97 3.74
N ASP A 29 -11.40 3.20 2.58
CA ASP A 29 -12.57 2.46 2.13
C ASP A 29 -12.16 1.12 1.53
N VAL A 30 -12.95 0.10 1.79
CA VAL A 30 -12.73 -1.21 1.18
C VAL A 30 -13.37 -1.22 -0.19
N ILE A 31 -12.54 -1.31 -1.22
CA ILE A 31 -13.00 -1.40 -2.61
C ILE A 31 -12.58 -2.75 -3.16
N THR A 32 -13.57 -3.57 -3.51
CA THR A 32 -13.34 -4.90 -4.07
C THR A 32 -13.89 -4.96 -5.48
N PHE A 33 -13.35 -5.88 -6.25
CA PHE A 33 -13.77 -6.12 -7.61
C PHE A 33 -13.58 -7.60 -7.93
N GLN A 34 -14.25 -8.10 -8.96
CA GLN A 34 -14.15 -9.51 -9.33
C GLN A 34 -14.32 -9.69 -10.83
N GLY A 35 -13.86 -10.82 -11.33
CA GLY A 35 -13.98 -11.19 -12.73
C GLY A 35 -13.66 -12.66 -12.92
N ARG A 36 -14.08 -13.22 -14.06
CA ARG A 36 -13.88 -14.64 -14.38
C ARG A 36 -12.73 -14.88 -15.35
N SER A 37 -12.12 -13.84 -15.85
CA SER A 37 -10.97 -13.90 -16.72
C SER A 37 -9.99 -12.80 -16.38
N VAL A 38 -8.78 -12.87 -16.91
CA VAL A 38 -7.78 -11.82 -16.75
C VAL A 38 -8.30 -10.50 -17.30
N GLU A 39 -8.94 -10.52 -18.47
CA GLU A 39 -9.48 -9.31 -19.07
C GLU A 39 -10.61 -8.71 -18.23
N GLU A 40 -11.51 -9.55 -17.71
CA GLU A 40 -12.58 -9.09 -16.86
C GLU A 40 -12.08 -8.50 -15.55
N ILE A 41 -11.11 -9.13 -14.90
CA ILE A 41 -10.61 -8.63 -13.62
C ILE A 41 -9.86 -7.31 -13.80
N GLU A 42 -9.11 -7.16 -14.88
CA GLU A 42 -8.44 -5.90 -15.19
C GLU A 42 -9.44 -4.77 -15.44
N GLN A 43 -10.48 -5.04 -16.20
CA GLN A 43 -11.52 -4.05 -16.48
C GLN A 43 -12.30 -3.71 -15.22
N ALA A 44 -12.66 -4.71 -14.42
CA ALA A 44 -13.36 -4.51 -13.15
C ALA A 44 -12.53 -3.64 -12.18
N PHE A 45 -11.22 -3.84 -12.16
CA PHE A 45 -10.32 -3.01 -11.39
C PHE A 45 -10.38 -1.54 -11.82
N ARG A 46 -10.24 -1.28 -13.11
CA ARG A 46 -10.30 0.09 -13.65
C ARG A 46 -11.64 0.75 -13.38
N ASP A 47 -12.72 0.02 -13.60
CA ASP A 47 -14.06 0.53 -13.36
C ASP A 47 -14.27 0.88 -11.89
N SER A 48 -13.77 0.04 -10.97
CA SER A 48 -13.90 0.30 -9.53
C SER A 48 -13.14 1.57 -9.11
N ILE A 49 -12.00 1.84 -9.71
CA ILE A 49 -11.23 3.06 -9.45
C ILE A 49 -11.94 4.29 -10.02
N ASP A 50 -12.43 4.20 -11.26
CA ASP A 50 -13.14 5.30 -11.88
C ASP A 50 -14.43 5.63 -11.11
N ASP A 51 -15.17 4.61 -10.67
CA ASP A 51 -16.36 4.78 -9.84
C ASP A 51 -16.02 5.45 -8.50
N TYR A 52 -14.92 5.04 -7.87
CA TYR A 52 -14.47 5.64 -6.62
C TYR A 52 -14.12 7.12 -6.80
N LEU A 53 -13.41 7.46 -7.87
CA LEU A 53 -13.01 8.84 -8.15
C LEU A 53 -14.25 9.71 -8.46
N ASP A 54 -15.19 9.18 -9.24
CA ASP A 54 -16.45 9.87 -9.54
C ASP A 54 -17.29 10.09 -8.27
N PHE A 55 -17.33 9.10 -7.41
CA PHE A 55 -18.03 9.19 -6.12
C PHE A 55 -17.44 10.29 -5.24
N CYS A 56 -16.12 10.35 -5.13
CA CYS A 56 -15.44 11.40 -4.37
C CYS A 56 -15.70 12.78 -4.96
N GLN A 57 -15.66 12.92 -6.27
CA GLN A 57 -15.93 14.19 -6.95
C GLN A 57 -17.37 14.65 -6.71
N ALA A 58 -18.33 13.74 -6.80
CA ALA A 58 -19.74 14.06 -6.57
C ALA A 58 -20.01 14.55 -5.15
N ARG A 59 -19.25 14.08 -4.17
CA ARG A 59 -19.37 14.47 -2.77
C ARG A 59 -18.50 15.67 -2.40
N GLY A 60 -17.68 16.17 -3.32
CA GLY A 60 -16.74 17.24 -3.02
C GLY A 60 -15.61 16.81 -2.08
N GLU A 61 -15.33 15.53 -1.99
CA GLU A 61 -14.25 14.98 -1.16
C GLU A 61 -13.03 14.68 -2.01
N GLU A 62 -11.85 14.89 -1.45
CA GLU A 62 -10.63 14.44 -2.11
C GLU A 62 -10.48 12.92 -1.97
N PRO A 63 -10.16 12.21 -3.06
CA PRO A 63 -9.92 10.77 -2.97
C PRO A 63 -8.67 10.48 -2.17
N ASP A 64 -8.66 9.34 -1.47
CA ASP A 64 -7.46 8.84 -0.82
C ASP A 64 -6.40 8.56 -1.88
N LYS A 65 -5.17 8.96 -1.57
CA LYS A 65 -4.01 8.67 -2.42
C LYS A 65 -3.26 7.49 -1.84
N PRO A 66 -3.11 6.40 -2.58
CA PRO A 66 -2.29 5.29 -2.12
C PRO A 66 -0.85 5.80 -1.90
N PHE A 67 -0.22 5.31 -0.85
CA PHE A 67 1.16 5.67 -0.54
C PHE A 67 1.37 7.18 -0.40
N SER A 68 0.48 7.81 0.36
CA SER A 68 0.53 9.26 0.61
C SER A 68 1.72 9.70 1.46
N GLY A 69 2.43 8.77 2.06
CA GLY A 69 3.47 9.04 3.04
C GLY A 69 2.95 9.12 4.47
N ARG A 70 1.64 9.01 4.66
CA ARG A 70 1.04 8.99 5.99
C ARG A 70 0.64 7.57 6.37
N LEU A 71 1.11 7.12 7.50
CA LEU A 71 0.68 5.84 8.05
C LEU A 71 0.62 5.92 9.57
N MET A 72 -0.27 5.15 10.17
CA MET A 72 -0.34 4.98 11.61
C MET A 72 0.44 3.74 11.96
N LEU A 73 1.41 3.88 12.86
CA LEU A 73 2.25 2.79 13.30
C LEU A 73 1.98 2.48 14.76
N ARG A 74 1.68 1.21 15.06
CA ARG A 74 1.54 0.74 16.43
C ARG A 74 2.77 -0.07 16.80
N LEU A 75 3.43 0.32 17.87
CA LEU A 75 4.61 -0.37 18.38
C LEU A 75 4.32 -0.89 19.79
N PRO A 76 4.95 -1.99 20.20
CA PRO A 76 4.98 -2.34 21.60
C PRO A 76 5.52 -1.15 22.42
N PRO A 77 4.96 -0.85 23.60
CA PRO A 77 5.38 0.32 24.38
C PRO A 77 6.87 0.40 24.65
N HIS A 78 7.51 -0.74 24.88
CA HIS A 78 8.94 -0.79 25.09
C HIS A 78 9.72 -0.30 23.85
N LEU A 79 9.33 -0.75 22.69
CA LEU A 79 9.98 -0.36 21.43
C LEU A 79 9.75 1.13 21.13
N HIS A 80 8.55 1.63 21.40
CA HIS A 80 8.24 3.04 21.28
C HIS A 80 9.19 3.89 22.13
N ARG A 81 9.38 3.49 23.39
CA ARG A 81 10.29 4.19 24.31
C ARG A 81 11.74 4.18 23.78
N VAL A 82 12.24 3.02 23.39
CA VAL A 82 13.63 2.88 22.94
C VAL A 82 13.88 3.71 21.70
N THR A 83 12.97 3.69 20.74
CA THR A 83 13.12 4.47 19.51
C THR A 83 13.04 5.96 19.77
N TYR A 84 12.16 6.40 20.67
CA TYR A 84 12.06 7.81 21.07
C TYR A 84 13.38 8.30 21.68
N VAL A 85 13.94 7.54 22.62
CA VAL A 85 15.21 7.90 23.26
C VAL A 85 16.35 7.95 22.24
N ARG A 86 16.41 7.02 21.34
CA ARG A 86 17.42 6.99 20.28
C ARG A 86 17.34 8.21 19.37
N ALA A 87 16.12 8.55 18.94
CA ALA A 87 15.90 9.72 18.10
C ALA A 87 16.38 10.99 18.80
N ARG A 88 16.03 11.15 20.08
CA ARG A 88 16.44 12.31 20.87
C ARG A 88 17.96 12.42 20.99
N ARG A 89 18.64 11.32 21.21
CA ARG A 89 20.11 11.30 21.29
C ARG A 89 20.78 11.72 20.00
N GLU A 90 20.15 11.42 18.87
CA GLU A 90 20.67 11.81 17.56
C GLU A 90 20.19 13.20 17.12
N GLY A 91 19.45 13.90 17.96
CA GLY A 91 18.93 15.23 17.64
C GLY A 91 17.83 15.24 16.58
N LYS A 92 17.11 14.14 16.45
CA LYS A 92 16.07 13.96 15.43
C LYS A 92 14.70 13.79 16.06
N SER A 93 13.64 14.14 15.31
CA SER A 93 12.30 13.75 15.69
C SER A 93 12.14 12.24 15.58
N LEU A 94 11.17 11.66 16.30
CA LEU A 94 10.87 10.24 16.19
C LEU A 94 10.46 9.88 14.76
N ASN A 95 9.65 10.72 14.13
CA ASN A 95 9.24 10.52 12.74
C ASN A 95 10.43 10.49 11.79
N GLN A 96 11.34 11.42 11.93
CA GLN A 96 12.54 11.49 11.10
C GLN A 96 13.43 10.26 11.29
N TRP A 97 13.62 9.87 12.55
CA TRP A 97 14.45 8.71 12.89
C TRP A 97 13.85 7.42 12.30
N ILE A 98 12.53 7.23 12.45
CA ILE A 98 11.83 6.06 11.89
C ILE A 98 11.93 6.06 10.36
N ALA A 99 11.69 7.18 9.71
CA ALA A 99 11.78 7.29 8.26
C ALA A 99 13.18 6.91 7.75
N GLU A 100 14.23 7.37 8.41
CA GLU A 100 15.60 7.02 8.05
C GLU A 100 15.88 5.53 8.21
N LYS A 101 15.39 4.93 9.29
CA LYS A 101 15.57 3.48 9.52
C LYS A 101 14.81 2.64 8.52
N LEU A 102 13.61 3.04 8.16
CA LEU A 102 12.83 2.36 7.13
C LEU A 102 13.50 2.48 5.76
N GLU A 103 14.07 3.63 5.45
CA GLU A 103 14.81 3.81 4.21
C GLU A 103 16.01 2.87 4.15
N GLN A 104 16.81 2.80 5.23
CA GLN A 104 17.95 1.89 5.32
C GLN A 104 17.52 0.42 5.18
N ALA A 105 16.45 0.03 5.85
CA ALA A 105 15.93 -1.33 5.83
C ALA A 105 15.33 -1.71 4.47
N SER A 106 14.86 -0.73 3.70
CA SER A 106 14.23 -0.94 2.40
C SER A 106 15.23 -1.03 1.25
N GLN A 107 16.48 -0.64 1.48
CA GLN A 107 17.51 -0.75 0.47
C GLN A 107 17.92 -2.21 0.34
N PRO A 108 18.01 -2.74 -0.89
CA PRO A 108 18.51 -4.08 -1.08
C PRO A 108 20.00 -4.12 -0.64
N ASP A 109 20.36 -5.10 0.17
CA ASP A 109 21.77 -5.30 0.50
C ASP A 109 22.51 -5.85 -0.74
N ALA A 110 23.88 -5.81 -0.69
CA ALA A 110 24.69 -6.26 -1.80
C ALA A 110 24.48 -7.75 -2.13
N ALA A 111 24.26 -8.58 -1.12
CA ALA A 111 24.01 -10.01 -1.33
C ALA A 111 22.65 -10.26 -1.97
N ALA A 112 21.60 -9.58 -1.52
CA ALA A 112 20.26 -9.68 -2.11
C ALA A 112 20.27 -9.15 -3.55
N ALA A 113 20.98 -8.06 -3.83
CA ALA A 113 21.11 -7.53 -5.18
C ALA A 113 21.84 -8.50 -6.10
N ALA A 114 22.88 -9.15 -5.61
CA ALA A 114 23.64 -10.15 -6.39
C ALA A 114 22.79 -11.38 -6.73
N ASN A 115 21.86 -11.76 -5.88
CA ASN A 115 20.97 -12.90 -6.08
C ASN A 115 19.79 -12.59 -7.01
N ARG A 116 19.65 -11.36 -7.45
CA ARG A 116 18.58 -10.92 -8.36
C ARG A 116 19.02 -10.94 -9.83
N VAL A 117 19.96 -11.73 -10.15
CA VAL A 117 20.41 -11.88 -11.53
C VAL A 117 19.49 -12.87 -12.23
N TYR A 118 18.54 -12.38 -12.92
CA TYR A 118 17.59 -13.16 -13.70
C TYR A 118 16.99 -12.32 -14.81
#